data_436529c93ffcdd63255fe750f07414a6
#
_entry.id   436529c93ffcdd63255fe750f07414a6
#
_cell.length_a   1.000
_cell.length_b   1.000
_cell.length_c   1.000
_cell.angle_alpha   90.00
_cell.angle_beta   90.00
_cell.angle_gamma   90.00
#
_symmetry.space_group_name_H-M   'P 1'
#
loop_
_entity.id
_entity.type
_entity.pdbx_description
1 polymer ?
#
loop_
_entity_poly.entity_id
_entity_poly.type
_entity_poly.pdbx_seq_one_letter_code
_entity_poly.pdbx_strand_id
1 'polypeptide(L)'
;LRRAACALPAPVLAQVPRNFRRNVTAGPPEGHGDQPVGATALRDWIENEIRQNTPYDEFARKVLTASGSNKENPAASYYKILRTPEDTMENTTHLFLATRFNCNKCHDHPFERWTQDQYYEMAAHFAQFKLEKDPAAG
;
A
#
# COMPACT_ATOMS: atom_id res chain seq x y z
N LEU A 1 -33.33 -10.73 2.86
CA LEU A 1 -32.66 -9.70 2.05
C LEU A 1 -31.33 -10.26 1.56
N ARG A 2 -31.31 -10.83 0.34
CA ARG A 2 -30.09 -11.30 -0.33
C ARG A 2 -29.28 -10.05 -0.71
N ARG A 3 -28.06 -9.92 -0.17
CA ARG A 3 -27.09 -8.95 -0.69
C ARG A 3 -26.75 -9.35 -2.13
N ALA A 4 -27.08 -8.49 -3.06
CA ALA A 4 -26.63 -8.62 -4.43
C ALA A 4 -25.09 -8.57 -4.40
N ALA A 5 -24.44 -9.68 -4.76
CA ALA A 5 -23.02 -9.70 -5.03
C ALA A 5 -22.80 -8.81 -6.25
N CYS A 6 -22.17 -7.66 -6.06
CA CYS A 6 -21.71 -6.82 -7.14
C CYS A 6 -20.58 -7.59 -7.83
N ALA A 7 -20.92 -8.35 -8.86
CA ALA A 7 -19.94 -8.99 -9.71
C ALA A 7 -19.21 -7.89 -10.50
N LEU A 8 -18.01 -7.56 -10.09
CA LEU A 8 -17.12 -6.68 -10.86
C LEU A 8 -16.59 -7.46 -12.07
N PRO A 9 -16.93 -7.06 -13.30
CA PRO A 9 -16.50 -7.74 -14.49
C PRO A 9 -15.18 -7.17 -15.00
N ALA A 10 -14.08 -7.46 -14.33
CA ALA A 10 -12.75 -7.33 -14.94
C ALA A 10 -11.73 -8.04 -14.04
N PRO A 11 -10.71 -8.70 -14.59
CA PRO A 11 -9.68 -9.30 -13.76
C PRO A 11 -9.01 -8.21 -12.92
N VAL A 12 -8.87 -8.45 -11.62
CA VAL A 12 -8.22 -7.54 -10.64
C VAL A 12 -6.86 -7.04 -11.14
N LEU A 13 -6.17 -7.84 -11.96
CA LEU A 13 -4.96 -7.46 -12.67
C LEU A 13 -5.07 -6.17 -13.50
N ALA A 14 -6.24 -5.85 -14.05
CA ALA A 14 -6.45 -4.63 -14.82
C ALA A 14 -6.67 -3.39 -13.92
N GLN A 15 -7.09 -3.61 -12.68
CA GLN A 15 -7.41 -2.57 -11.70
C GLN A 15 -6.20 -2.21 -10.81
N VAL A 16 -5.22 -3.12 -10.68
CA VAL A 16 -3.99 -2.81 -9.95
C VAL A 16 -3.18 -1.79 -10.74
N PRO A 17 -2.94 -0.59 -10.20
CA PRO A 17 -2.19 0.46 -10.88
C PRO A 17 -0.84 -0.06 -11.41
N ARG A 18 -0.46 0.32 -12.63
CA ARG A 18 0.78 -0.14 -13.27
C ARG A 18 2.02 0.22 -12.45
N ASN A 19 1.98 1.33 -11.73
CA ASN A 19 3.03 1.77 -10.82
C ASN A 19 3.15 0.85 -9.60
N PHE A 20 2.02 0.34 -9.05
CA PHE A 20 2.06 -0.64 -7.97
C PHE A 20 2.74 -1.93 -8.44
N ARG A 21 2.36 -2.45 -9.63
CA ARG A 21 3.06 -3.60 -10.21
C ARG A 21 4.56 -3.32 -10.38
N ARG A 22 4.93 -2.15 -10.93
CA ARG A 22 6.33 -1.80 -11.16
C ARG A 22 7.12 -1.69 -9.86
N ASN A 23 6.55 -1.09 -8.82
CA ASN A 23 7.24 -0.90 -7.53
C ASN A 23 7.33 -2.19 -6.72
N VAL A 24 6.39 -3.13 -6.92
CA VAL A 24 6.34 -4.40 -6.19
C VAL A 24 6.96 -5.55 -6.97
N THR A 25 6.84 -5.54 -8.30
CA THR A 25 7.36 -6.59 -9.19
C THR A 25 8.71 -6.24 -9.85
N ALA A 26 9.10 -4.95 -9.84
CA ALA A 26 10.46 -4.62 -10.17
C ALA A 26 11.35 -5.20 -9.07
N GLY A 27 11.98 -6.33 -9.38
CA GLY A 27 13.12 -6.79 -8.61
C GLY A 27 14.13 -5.63 -8.46
N PRO A 28 14.97 -5.62 -7.44
CA PRO A 28 16.02 -4.61 -7.36
C PRO A 28 16.84 -4.65 -8.65
N PRO A 29 17.47 -3.52 -9.00
CA PRO A 29 18.42 -3.51 -10.10
C PRO A 29 19.41 -4.65 -9.87
N GLU A 30 19.62 -5.46 -10.91
CA GLU A 30 20.54 -6.60 -10.90
C GLU A 30 21.88 -6.15 -10.29
N GLY A 31 22.26 -6.74 -9.15
CA GLY A 31 23.54 -6.47 -8.53
C GLY A 31 23.59 -6.34 -7.01
N HIS A 32 22.47 -6.41 -6.29
CA HIS A 32 22.53 -6.44 -4.84
C HIS A 32 22.02 -7.81 -4.33
N GLY A 33 22.99 -8.67 -4.01
CA GLY A 33 22.75 -9.85 -3.18
C GLY A 33 22.11 -9.43 -1.87
N ASP A 34 21.15 -10.22 -1.37
CA ASP A 34 20.29 -10.04 -0.19
C ASP A 34 19.10 -9.12 -0.41
N GLN A 35 18.11 -9.67 -1.13
CA GLN A 35 16.73 -9.19 -1.01
C GLN A 35 16.31 -9.28 0.45
N PRO A 36 15.86 -8.18 1.08
CA PRO A 36 15.29 -8.31 2.41
C PRO A 36 14.11 -9.29 2.32
N VAL A 37 14.17 -10.36 3.11
CA VAL A 37 13.19 -11.47 3.12
C VAL A 37 11.75 -10.96 3.10
N GLY A 38 11.47 -9.81 3.73
CA GLY A 38 10.15 -9.20 3.74
C GLY A 38 9.67 -8.64 2.39
N ALA A 39 10.56 -8.21 1.50
CA ALA A 39 10.16 -7.68 0.19
C ALA A 39 9.72 -8.81 -0.75
N THR A 40 10.43 -9.93 -0.74
CA THR A 40 10.06 -11.13 -1.49
C THR A 40 8.74 -11.70 -0.99
N ALA A 41 8.58 -11.83 0.32
CA ALA A 41 7.35 -12.34 0.92
C ALA A 41 6.13 -11.45 0.60
N LEU A 42 6.29 -10.13 0.62
CA LEU A 42 5.22 -9.20 0.22
C LEU A 42 4.84 -9.37 -1.24
N ARG A 43 5.82 -9.50 -2.13
CA ARG A 43 5.57 -9.73 -3.57
C ARG A 43 4.81 -11.02 -3.79
N ASP A 44 5.26 -12.11 -3.20
CA ASP A 44 4.63 -13.42 -3.36
C ASP A 44 3.20 -13.44 -2.80
N TRP A 45 2.98 -12.72 -1.68
CA TRP A 45 1.65 -12.52 -1.12
C TRP A 45 0.74 -11.75 -2.10
N ILE A 46 1.22 -10.65 -2.69
CA ILE A 46 0.46 -9.87 -3.69
C ILE A 46 0.14 -10.73 -4.92
N GLU A 47 1.10 -11.49 -5.44
CA GLU A 47 0.85 -12.38 -6.56
C GLU A 47 -0.22 -13.43 -6.24
N ASN A 48 -0.22 -13.95 -5.01
CA ASN A 48 -1.23 -14.89 -4.56
C ASN A 48 -2.62 -14.26 -4.47
N GLU A 49 -2.76 -13.05 -3.90
CA GLU A 49 -4.03 -12.30 -3.85
C GLU A 49 -4.58 -12.06 -5.27
N ILE A 50 -3.69 -11.74 -6.22
CA ILE A 50 -4.06 -11.56 -7.63
C ILE A 50 -4.52 -12.87 -8.27
N ARG A 51 -3.83 -13.98 -7.99
CA ARG A 51 -4.21 -15.31 -8.51
C ARG A 51 -5.57 -15.77 -7.97
N GLN A 52 -5.85 -15.45 -6.70
CA GLN A 52 -7.14 -15.73 -6.07
C GLN A 52 -8.25 -14.80 -6.53
N ASN A 53 -7.92 -13.80 -7.36
CA ASN A 53 -8.84 -12.76 -7.80
C ASN A 53 -9.54 -12.06 -6.63
N THR A 54 -8.79 -11.77 -5.55
CA THR A 54 -9.30 -11.05 -4.37
C THR A 54 -9.91 -9.72 -4.80
N PRO A 55 -11.12 -9.37 -4.33
CA PRO A 55 -11.73 -8.07 -4.60
C PRO A 55 -10.81 -6.92 -4.19
N TYR A 56 -10.79 -5.85 -4.99
CA TYR A 56 -9.85 -4.75 -4.81
C TYR A 56 -9.98 -4.04 -3.43
N ASP A 57 -11.20 -3.86 -2.97
CA ASP A 57 -11.48 -3.28 -1.64
C ASP A 57 -10.99 -4.19 -0.51
N GLU A 58 -11.13 -5.50 -0.66
CA GLU A 58 -10.61 -6.47 0.30
C GLU A 58 -9.08 -6.48 0.29
N PHE A 59 -8.47 -6.47 -0.90
CA PHE A 59 -7.02 -6.37 -1.04
C PHE A 59 -6.47 -5.09 -0.38
N ALA A 60 -7.07 -3.92 -0.66
CA ALA A 60 -6.68 -2.66 -0.04
C ALA A 60 -6.82 -2.71 1.48
N ARG A 61 -7.91 -3.27 1.98
CA ARG A 61 -8.14 -3.45 3.41
C ARG A 61 -7.07 -4.33 4.05
N LYS A 62 -6.73 -5.48 3.46
CA LYS A 62 -5.69 -6.38 3.95
C LYS A 62 -4.34 -5.68 4.07
N VAL A 63 -3.98 -4.83 3.09
CA VAL A 63 -2.74 -4.05 3.12
C VAL A 63 -2.78 -2.99 4.22
N LEU A 64 -3.86 -2.20 4.29
CA LEU A 64 -3.95 -1.04 5.19
C LEU A 64 -4.19 -1.41 6.65
N THR A 65 -4.74 -2.58 6.92
CA THR A 65 -4.95 -3.08 8.29
C THR A 65 -3.91 -4.12 8.71
N ALA A 66 -2.88 -4.33 7.89
CA ALA A 66 -1.83 -5.30 8.19
C ALA A 66 -1.07 -4.91 9.45
N SER A 67 -0.89 -5.87 10.35
CA SER A 67 -0.18 -5.70 11.61
C SER A 67 0.57 -6.97 12.00
N GLY A 68 1.45 -6.87 12.99
CA GLY A 68 2.27 -7.98 13.47
C GLY A 68 3.57 -8.16 12.69
N SER A 69 4.20 -9.30 12.87
CA SER A 69 5.47 -9.63 12.21
C SER A 69 5.29 -9.77 10.70
N ASN A 70 6.18 -9.16 9.93
CA ASN A 70 6.20 -9.30 8.47
C ASN A 70 6.57 -10.70 7.98
N LYS A 71 7.04 -11.58 8.86
CA LYS A 71 7.24 -13.01 8.57
C LYS A 71 5.91 -13.76 8.54
N GLU A 72 5.03 -13.44 9.50
CA GLU A 72 3.72 -14.08 9.62
C GLU A 72 2.67 -13.41 8.73
N ASN A 73 2.73 -12.08 8.63
CA ASN A 73 1.86 -11.26 7.80
C ASN A 73 2.68 -10.43 6.81
N PRO A 74 2.95 -10.95 5.60
CA PRO A 74 3.77 -10.26 4.61
C PRO A 74 3.25 -8.88 4.21
N ALA A 75 1.92 -8.64 4.27
CA ALA A 75 1.31 -7.36 3.98
C ALA A 75 1.79 -6.24 4.93
N ALA A 76 2.20 -6.57 6.16
CA ALA A 76 2.77 -5.61 7.12
C ALA A 76 4.09 -4.98 6.63
N SER A 77 4.77 -5.62 5.67
CA SER A 77 5.96 -5.04 5.03
C SER A 77 5.67 -3.76 4.25
N TYR A 78 4.43 -3.46 3.93
CA TYR A 78 4.01 -2.18 3.34
C TYR A 78 4.48 -0.99 4.18
N TYR A 79 4.32 -1.08 5.50
CA TYR A 79 4.71 -0.01 6.43
C TYR A 79 6.22 0.05 6.70
N LYS A 80 6.97 -1.01 6.40
CA LYS A 80 8.43 -1.04 6.60
C LYS A 80 9.18 -0.03 5.71
N ILE A 81 8.64 0.24 4.54
CA ILE A 81 9.24 1.17 3.56
C ILE A 81 8.78 2.60 3.84
N LEU A 82 7.55 2.78 4.27
CA LEU A 82 6.89 4.05 4.51
C LEU A 82 6.97 4.38 6.00
N ARG A 83 7.93 5.22 6.37
CA ARG A 83 8.31 5.44 7.76
C ARG A 83 7.61 6.61 8.44
N THR A 84 7.00 7.50 7.67
CA THR A 84 6.27 8.65 8.19
C THR A 84 4.78 8.56 7.84
N PRO A 85 3.89 9.15 8.64
CA PRO A 85 2.47 9.23 8.33
C PRO A 85 2.21 9.86 6.95
N GLU A 86 2.94 10.92 6.62
CA GLU A 86 2.83 11.64 5.37
C GLU A 86 3.22 10.75 4.18
N ASP A 87 4.37 10.08 4.23
CA ASP A 87 4.82 9.17 3.17
C ASP A 87 3.82 8.02 2.97
N THR A 88 3.28 7.51 4.08
CA THR A 88 2.27 6.44 4.03
C THR A 88 0.98 6.93 3.39
N MET A 89 0.50 8.10 3.77
CA MET A 89 -0.68 8.72 3.20
C MET A 89 -0.49 9.00 1.70
N GLU A 90 0.61 9.66 1.31
CA GLU A 90 0.92 9.99 -0.08
C GLU A 90 1.00 8.72 -0.95
N ASN A 91 1.65 7.67 -0.45
CA ASN A 91 1.73 6.40 -1.16
C ASN A 91 0.37 5.72 -1.27
N THR A 92 -0.40 5.67 -0.17
CA THR A 92 -1.73 5.06 -0.13
C THR A 92 -2.68 5.74 -1.11
N THR A 93 -2.75 7.07 -1.08
CA THR A 93 -3.64 7.83 -1.96
C THR A 93 -3.23 7.70 -3.43
N HIS A 94 -1.94 7.68 -3.71
CA HIS A 94 -1.44 7.47 -5.06
C HIS A 94 -1.72 6.06 -5.58
N LEU A 95 -1.55 5.02 -4.72
CA LEU A 95 -1.77 3.62 -5.11
C LEU A 95 -3.25 3.27 -5.27
N PHE A 96 -4.06 3.62 -4.28
CA PHE A 96 -5.44 3.14 -4.19
C PHE A 96 -6.47 4.13 -4.74
N LEU A 97 -6.17 5.43 -4.70
CA LEU A 97 -7.10 6.48 -5.14
C LEU A 97 -6.64 7.21 -6.41
N ALA A 98 -5.46 6.88 -6.94
CA ALA A 98 -4.82 7.56 -8.08
C ALA A 98 -4.66 9.08 -7.89
N THR A 99 -4.66 9.55 -6.64
CA THR A 99 -4.56 10.97 -6.28
C THR A 99 -3.16 11.26 -5.74
N ARG A 100 -2.56 12.35 -6.22
CA ARG A 100 -1.25 12.82 -5.76
C ARG A 100 -1.43 14.01 -4.84
N PHE A 101 -1.06 13.85 -3.58
CA PHE A 101 -1.17 14.88 -2.55
C PHE A 101 0.13 15.64 -2.27
N ASN A 102 1.24 15.31 -2.94
CA ASN A 102 2.56 15.88 -2.64
C ASN A 102 2.59 17.41 -2.65
N CYS A 103 1.81 18.08 -3.56
CA CYS A 103 1.74 19.54 -3.60
C CYS A 103 1.10 20.12 -2.34
N ASN A 104 0.15 19.41 -1.75
CA ASN A 104 -0.61 19.86 -0.60
C ASN A 104 0.18 19.87 0.71
N LYS A 105 1.36 19.30 0.73
CA LYS A 105 2.26 19.37 1.89
C LYS A 105 2.66 20.81 2.24
N CYS A 106 2.77 21.68 1.24
CA CYS A 106 3.26 23.05 1.43
C CYS A 106 2.20 24.14 1.16
N HIS A 107 1.22 23.87 0.33
CA HIS A 107 0.17 24.84 -0.06
C HIS A 107 -1.05 24.09 -0.60
N ASP A 108 -2.16 24.79 -0.77
CA ASP A 108 -3.35 24.24 -1.42
C ASP A 108 -3.02 23.80 -2.85
N HIS A 109 -3.68 22.75 -3.33
CA HIS A 109 -3.37 22.21 -4.65
C HIS A 109 -3.70 23.23 -5.75
N PRO A 110 -2.77 23.51 -6.69
CA PRO A 110 -2.94 24.59 -7.66
C PRO A 110 -4.05 24.33 -8.72
N PHE A 111 -4.44 23.06 -8.91
CA PHE A 111 -5.40 22.65 -9.96
C PHE A 111 -6.56 21.82 -9.41
N GLU A 112 -6.43 21.27 -8.20
CA GLU A 112 -7.40 20.40 -7.56
C GLU A 112 -8.02 21.11 -6.36
N ARG A 113 -9.17 20.63 -5.90
CA ARG A 113 -9.89 21.22 -4.76
C ARG A 113 -9.28 20.93 -3.37
N TRP A 114 -8.17 20.22 -3.33
CA TRP A 114 -7.57 19.75 -2.07
C TRP A 114 -6.76 20.85 -1.40
N THR A 115 -7.00 21.04 -0.11
CA THR A 115 -6.28 22.02 0.72
C THR A 115 -5.11 21.37 1.46
N GLN A 116 -4.21 22.24 1.97
CA GLN A 116 -3.13 21.79 2.86
C GLN A 116 -3.68 21.16 4.15
N ASP A 117 -4.74 21.71 4.73
CA ASP A 117 -5.35 21.15 5.94
C ASP A 117 -5.85 19.71 5.69
N GLN A 118 -6.52 19.47 4.59
CA GLN A 118 -6.99 18.13 4.20
C GLN A 118 -5.83 17.14 4.02
N TYR A 119 -4.66 17.60 3.58
CA TYR A 119 -3.46 16.77 3.51
C TYR A 119 -3.08 16.24 4.90
N TYR A 120 -2.98 17.12 5.89
CA TYR A 120 -2.60 16.73 7.24
C TYR A 120 -3.69 15.98 7.99
N GLU A 121 -4.96 16.30 7.75
CA GLU A 121 -6.08 15.51 8.26
C GLU A 121 -6.03 14.07 7.76
N MET A 122 -5.76 13.85 6.48
CA MET A 122 -5.60 12.52 5.92
C MET A 122 -4.36 11.81 6.45
N ALA A 123 -3.23 12.50 6.59
CA ALA A 123 -2.00 11.94 7.14
C ALA A 123 -2.18 11.52 8.62
N ALA A 124 -3.01 12.22 9.38
CA ALA A 124 -3.29 11.89 10.78
C ALA A 124 -3.88 10.48 10.98
N HIS A 125 -4.60 9.94 9.99
CA HIS A 125 -5.07 8.55 10.04
C HIS A 125 -3.94 7.52 10.14
N PHE A 126 -2.74 7.88 9.68
CA PHE A 126 -1.55 7.02 9.72
C PHE A 126 -0.61 7.34 10.90
N ALA A 127 -0.93 8.30 11.74
CA ALA A 127 -0.06 8.73 12.84
C ALA A 127 0.08 7.69 13.98
N GLN A 128 -0.80 6.70 14.03
CA GLN A 128 -0.82 5.71 15.10
C GLN A 128 -0.01 4.44 14.83
N PHE A 129 0.46 4.23 13.58
CA PHE A 129 1.29 3.05 13.34
C PHE A 129 2.69 3.22 13.93
N LYS A 130 3.24 2.13 14.46
CA LYS A 130 4.60 2.07 15.00
C LYS A 130 5.36 0.94 14.35
N LEU A 131 6.61 1.21 14.01
CA LEU A 131 7.54 0.19 13.52
C LEU A 131 8.42 -0.25 14.70
N GLU A 132 8.29 -1.51 15.08
CA GLU A 132 9.12 -2.12 16.09
C GLU A 132 10.04 -3.16 15.44
N LYS A 133 11.23 -3.32 16.01
CA LYS A 133 12.11 -4.43 15.59
C LYS A 133 11.52 -5.73 16.13
N ASP A 134 11.23 -6.64 15.22
CA ASP A 134 10.86 -8.00 15.62
C ASP A 134 12.13 -8.75 16.08
N PRO A 135 12.26 -9.10 17.37
CA PRO A 135 13.43 -9.80 17.88
C PRO A 135 13.61 -11.19 17.27
N ALA A 136 12.54 -11.78 16.72
CA ALA A 136 12.59 -13.07 16.04
C ALA A 136 12.95 -12.95 14.55
N ALA A 137 12.98 -11.75 14.02
CA ALA A 137 13.26 -11.52 12.59
C ALA A 137 14.74 -11.27 12.26
N GLY A 138 15.56 -11.04 13.30
CA GLY A 138 17.01 -10.80 13.14
C GLY A 138 17.31 -9.36 12.71
#